data_70bb6a172ed37bba36c4fa7b28699803
#
_entry.id   70bb6a172ed37bba36c4fa7b28699803
#
_cell.length_a   1.000
_cell.length_b   1.000
_cell.length_c   1.000
_cell.angle_alpha   90.00
_cell.angle_beta   90.00
_cell.angle_gamma   90.00
#
_symmetry.space_group_name_H-M   'P 1'
#
loop_
_entity.id
_entity.type
_entity.pdbx_description
1 polymer ?
#
loop_
_entity_poly.entity_id
_entity_poly.type
_entity_poly.pdbx_seq_one_letter_code
_entity_poly.pdbx_strand_id
1 'polypeptide(L)'
;MSQTVENLVDIRGVSFSRGSRRIFDNISLTVPRGKITAIMGPSGIGKTTLLRLIGGQIKPDTGDILFKGENIPTLSRSRLYEVRKHMSMLFQSGALFTDLNVFENVAWPLREHTHLPEPLLHSAVMMKLEAVGLRGAAMLMPSELSGGMARRAALARSIALEPDLIMFDEPFVGQDPITMGVLVTLISQLNRALG
;
A
#
# COMPACT_ATOMS: atom_id res chain seq x y z
N MET A 1 -17.18 -13.73 25.06
CA MET A 1 -15.86 -14.19 24.57
C MET A 1 -15.23 -13.03 23.83
N SER A 2 -14.21 -12.43 24.41
CA SER A 2 -13.47 -11.33 23.75
C SER A 2 -12.70 -11.94 22.59
N GLN A 3 -13.07 -11.61 21.34
CA GLN A 3 -12.25 -11.97 20.19
C GLN A 3 -10.92 -11.23 20.35
N THR A 4 -9.84 -11.96 20.56
CA THR A 4 -8.49 -11.40 20.47
C THR A 4 -8.31 -10.90 19.04
N VAL A 5 -8.35 -9.58 18.86
CA VAL A 5 -8.11 -8.96 17.55
C VAL A 5 -6.66 -9.26 17.16
N GLU A 6 -6.47 -10.04 16.11
CA GLU A 6 -5.14 -10.35 15.58
C GLU A 6 -4.54 -9.07 14.98
N ASN A 7 -3.35 -8.69 15.46
CA ASN A 7 -2.61 -7.56 14.91
C ASN A 7 -1.89 -8.00 13.62
N LEU A 8 -2.16 -7.28 12.54
CA LEU A 8 -1.45 -7.48 11.27
C LEU A 8 -0.04 -6.89 11.33
N VAL A 9 0.08 -5.68 11.94
CA VAL A 9 1.38 -5.04 12.23
C VAL A 9 1.47 -4.76 13.72
N ASP A 10 2.62 -5.01 14.31
CA ASP A 10 2.91 -4.73 15.71
C ASP A 10 4.29 -4.07 15.81
N ILE A 11 4.32 -2.81 16.21
CA ILE A 11 5.51 -1.99 16.39
C ILE A 11 5.79 -1.86 17.87
N ARG A 12 7.00 -2.23 18.30
CA ARG A 12 7.38 -2.33 19.70
C ARG A 12 8.67 -1.56 19.97
N GLY A 13 8.58 -0.50 20.74
CA GLY A 13 9.72 0.24 21.24
C GLY A 13 10.64 0.81 20.15
N VAL A 14 10.08 1.18 18.99
CA VAL A 14 10.85 1.61 17.83
C VAL A 14 11.39 3.02 18.03
N SER A 15 12.70 3.16 17.89
CA SER A 15 13.38 4.45 17.75
C SER A 15 14.03 4.54 16.38
N PHE A 16 13.99 5.74 15.79
CA PHE A 16 14.59 5.99 14.47
C PHE A 16 15.08 7.43 14.36
N SER A 17 16.31 7.59 13.86
CA SER A 17 16.95 8.87 13.62
C SER A 17 17.33 9.02 12.14
N ARG A 18 17.29 10.23 11.63
CA ARG A 18 17.78 10.58 10.30
C ARG A 18 18.92 11.59 10.46
N GLY A 19 20.16 11.11 10.35
CA GLY A 19 21.32 11.87 10.75
C GLY A 19 21.24 12.20 12.24
N SER A 20 21.40 13.46 12.61
CA SER A 20 21.31 13.92 14.01
C SER A 20 19.88 14.13 14.51
N ARG A 21 18.86 14.08 13.62
CA ARG A 21 17.47 14.34 14.00
C ARG A 21 16.75 13.04 14.36
N ARG A 22 16.32 12.93 15.64
CA ARG A 22 15.45 11.86 16.08
C ARG A 22 14.03 12.09 15.53
N ILE A 23 13.49 11.09 14.81
CA ILE A 23 12.15 11.11 14.23
C ILE A 23 11.18 10.37 15.15
N PHE A 24 11.58 9.19 15.64
CA PHE A 24 10.81 8.40 16.59
C PHE A 24 11.65 8.07 17.80
N ASP A 25 11.01 8.09 18.98
CA ASP A 25 11.62 7.75 20.25
C ASP A 25 10.73 6.76 21.00
N ASN A 26 11.14 5.49 21.02
CA ASN A 26 10.48 4.40 21.75
C ASN A 26 8.96 4.29 21.47
N ILE A 27 8.55 4.41 20.19
CA ILE A 27 7.13 4.32 19.83
C ILE A 27 6.65 2.87 19.76
N SER A 28 5.41 2.64 20.22
CA SER A 28 4.73 1.37 20.09
C SER A 28 3.31 1.62 19.58
N LEU A 29 2.89 0.84 18.57
CA LEU A 29 1.54 0.90 18.01
C LEU A 29 1.19 -0.42 17.32
N THR A 30 -0.10 -0.68 17.15
CA THR A 30 -0.60 -1.86 16.45
C THR A 30 -1.53 -1.48 15.31
N VAL A 31 -1.53 -2.29 14.24
CA VAL A 31 -2.50 -2.22 13.15
C VAL A 31 -3.30 -3.53 13.16
N PRO A 32 -4.57 -3.50 13.57
CA PRO A 32 -5.40 -4.69 13.59
C PRO A 32 -5.70 -5.20 12.17
N ARG A 33 -5.79 -6.52 12.01
CA ARG A 33 -6.21 -7.15 10.75
C ARG A 33 -7.64 -6.74 10.38
N GLY A 34 -7.89 -6.52 9.09
CA GLY A 34 -9.20 -6.20 8.54
C GLY A 34 -9.74 -4.82 8.96
N LYS A 35 -8.88 -3.92 9.45
CA LYS A 35 -9.25 -2.58 9.88
C LYS A 35 -8.50 -1.50 9.08
N ILE A 36 -9.17 -0.37 8.89
CA ILE A 36 -8.54 0.85 8.40
C ILE A 36 -7.96 1.60 9.59
N THR A 37 -6.64 1.77 9.61
CA THR A 37 -5.93 2.53 10.63
C THR A 37 -5.42 3.84 10.05
N ALA A 38 -5.81 4.99 10.63
CA ALA A 38 -5.34 6.29 10.21
C ALA A 38 -4.21 6.80 11.11
N ILE A 39 -3.08 7.18 10.49
CA ILE A 39 -1.96 7.84 11.17
C ILE A 39 -2.06 9.34 10.90
N MET A 40 -2.35 10.11 11.95
CA MET A 40 -2.57 11.54 11.86
C MET A 40 -1.41 12.34 12.48
N GLY A 41 -1.19 13.54 11.98
CA GLY A 41 -0.16 14.44 12.49
C GLY A 41 0.29 15.47 11.45
N PRO A 42 0.99 16.53 11.87
CA PRO A 42 1.47 17.58 10.97
C PRO A 42 2.45 17.05 9.93
N SER A 43 2.65 17.84 8.86
CA SER A 43 3.67 17.51 7.86
C SER A 43 5.05 17.45 8.50
N GLY A 44 5.88 16.49 8.05
CA GLY A 44 7.24 16.32 8.57
C GLY A 44 7.38 15.60 9.91
N ILE A 45 6.27 15.15 10.57
CA ILE A 45 6.33 14.39 11.83
C ILE A 45 6.89 12.96 11.66
N GLY A 46 6.97 12.46 10.43
CA GLY A 46 7.51 11.13 10.16
C GLY A 46 6.51 10.11 9.59
N LYS A 47 5.28 10.48 9.18
CA LYS A 47 4.27 9.56 8.65
C LYS A 47 4.84 8.66 7.55
N THR A 48 5.41 9.23 6.50
CA THR A 48 6.08 8.49 5.42
C THR A 48 7.24 7.62 5.91
N THR A 49 8.00 8.11 6.91
CA THR A 49 9.10 7.35 7.53
C THR A 49 8.58 6.09 8.21
N LEU A 50 7.44 6.19 8.92
CA LEU A 50 6.81 5.05 9.57
C LEU A 50 6.35 4.00 8.54
N LEU A 51 5.70 4.42 7.44
CA LEU A 51 5.31 3.51 6.37
C LEU A 51 6.54 2.81 5.75
N ARG A 52 7.65 3.52 5.55
CA ARG A 52 8.91 2.94 5.04
C ARG A 52 9.55 1.95 6.01
N LEU A 53 9.44 2.19 7.30
CA LEU A 53 9.89 1.26 8.34
C LEU A 53 9.04 -0.02 8.31
N ILE A 54 7.71 0.09 8.25
CA ILE A 54 6.79 -1.05 8.15
C ILE A 54 7.08 -1.86 6.87
N GLY A 55 7.26 -1.19 5.72
CA GLY A 55 7.62 -1.84 4.45
C GLY A 55 9.07 -2.37 4.39
N GLY A 56 9.86 -2.20 5.46
CA GLY A 56 11.26 -2.65 5.54
C GLY A 56 12.20 -1.93 4.57
N GLN A 57 11.79 -0.77 4.00
CA GLN A 57 12.64 0.03 3.11
C GLN A 57 13.82 0.68 3.85
N ILE A 58 13.61 0.99 5.13
CA ILE A 58 14.62 1.46 6.07
C ILE A 58 14.53 0.63 7.35
N LYS A 59 15.62 0.56 8.10
CA LYS A 59 15.67 -0.15 9.39
C LYS A 59 15.56 0.83 10.55
N PRO A 60 14.89 0.50 11.65
CA PRO A 60 14.92 1.28 12.87
C PRO A 60 16.31 1.20 13.54
N ASP A 61 16.63 2.18 14.39
CA ASP A 61 17.82 2.16 15.22
C ASP A 61 17.68 1.10 16.32
N THR A 62 16.48 1.00 16.93
CA THR A 62 16.13 0.02 17.96
C THR A 62 14.64 -0.35 17.85
N GLY A 63 14.25 -1.46 18.52
CA GLY A 63 12.88 -1.96 18.57
C GLY A 63 12.54 -2.91 17.43
N ASP A 64 11.33 -3.43 17.48
CA ASP A 64 10.84 -4.47 16.58
C ASP A 64 9.66 -3.97 15.77
N ILE A 65 9.54 -4.46 14.53
CA ILE A 65 8.40 -4.22 13.64
C ILE A 65 7.97 -5.59 13.13
N LEU A 66 6.87 -6.09 13.67
CA LEU A 66 6.34 -7.39 13.26
C LEU A 66 5.22 -7.21 12.23
N PHE A 67 5.30 -7.97 11.16
CA PHE A 67 4.20 -8.15 10.20
C PHE A 67 3.83 -9.62 10.16
N LYS A 68 2.59 -9.95 10.45
CA LYS A 68 2.11 -11.35 10.58
C LYS A 68 3.00 -12.17 11.53
N GLY A 69 3.55 -11.54 12.58
CA GLY A 69 4.45 -12.16 13.56
C GLY A 69 5.93 -12.24 13.14
N GLU A 70 6.29 -11.90 11.89
CA GLU A 70 7.68 -11.87 11.44
C GLU A 70 8.33 -10.51 11.66
N ASN A 71 9.49 -10.46 12.31
CA ASN A 71 10.20 -9.22 12.63
C ASN A 71 10.95 -8.70 11.40
N ILE A 72 10.38 -7.71 10.71
CA ILE A 72 10.87 -7.12 9.45
C ILE A 72 12.36 -6.71 9.50
N PRO A 73 12.85 -5.95 10.52
CA PRO A 73 14.25 -5.54 10.61
C PRO A 73 15.26 -6.67 10.60
N THR A 74 14.87 -7.88 11.03
CA THR A 74 15.77 -9.03 11.19
C THR A 74 15.73 -10.00 10.01
N LEU A 75 14.80 -9.80 9.06
CA LEU A 75 14.65 -10.70 7.91
C LEU A 75 15.85 -10.66 6.98
N SER A 76 16.18 -11.82 6.41
CA SER A 76 17.09 -11.90 5.27
C SER A 76 16.51 -11.17 4.06
N ARG A 77 17.37 -10.75 3.12
CA ARG A 77 16.92 -10.06 1.90
C ARG A 77 15.89 -10.89 1.11
N SER A 78 16.12 -12.19 0.99
CA SER A 78 15.20 -13.10 0.29
C SER A 78 13.84 -13.18 1.00
N ARG A 79 13.85 -13.36 2.35
CA ARG A 79 12.58 -13.44 3.11
C ARG A 79 11.83 -12.11 3.07
N LEU A 80 12.53 -10.98 3.19
CA LEU A 80 11.92 -9.65 3.09
C LEU A 80 11.27 -9.44 1.71
N TYR A 81 11.88 -9.93 0.63
CA TYR A 81 11.28 -9.89 -0.71
C TYR A 81 9.94 -10.64 -0.75
N GLU A 82 9.88 -11.86 -0.20
CA GLU A 82 8.62 -12.63 -0.14
C GLU A 82 7.56 -11.94 0.72
N VAL A 83 7.95 -11.44 1.90
CA VAL A 83 7.03 -10.73 2.79
C VAL A 83 6.45 -9.47 2.12
N ARG A 84 7.24 -8.74 1.34
CA ARG A 84 6.79 -7.54 0.61
C ARG A 84 5.72 -7.81 -0.45
N LYS A 85 5.61 -9.04 -0.98
CA LYS A 85 4.50 -9.40 -1.89
C LYS A 85 3.14 -9.30 -1.21
N HIS A 86 3.12 -9.41 0.12
CA HIS A 86 1.93 -9.27 0.97
C HIS A 86 1.68 -7.83 1.44
N MET A 87 2.50 -6.89 1.02
CA MET A 87 2.37 -5.47 1.35
C MET A 87 2.32 -4.64 0.07
N SER A 88 1.49 -3.62 0.05
CA SER A 88 1.49 -2.63 -1.02
C SER A 88 1.60 -1.23 -0.44
N MET A 89 2.25 -0.33 -1.19
CA MET A 89 2.37 1.07 -0.83
C MET A 89 1.93 1.96 -1.98
N LEU A 90 0.93 2.77 -1.72
CA LEU A 90 0.45 3.79 -2.64
C LEU A 90 1.07 5.13 -2.27
N PHE A 91 1.93 5.63 -3.15
CA PHE A 91 2.56 6.94 -3.00
C PHE A 91 1.62 8.08 -3.42
N GLN A 92 1.85 9.26 -2.90
CA GLN A 92 1.08 10.48 -3.20
C GLN A 92 0.92 10.74 -4.71
N SER A 93 1.96 10.53 -5.51
CA SER A 93 1.94 10.70 -6.98
C SER A 93 1.30 9.55 -7.75
N GLY A 94 0.88 8.46 -7.07
CA GLY A 94 0.46 7.21 -7.71
C GLY A 94 1.60 6.43 -8.36
N ALA A 95 2.70 7.08 -8.73
CA ALA A 95 3.93 6.49 -9.30
C ALA A 95 3.66 5.46 -10.42
N LEU A 96 2.72 5.76 -11.33
CA LEU A 96 2.50 4.92 -12.52
C LEU A 96 3.74 4.95 -13.44
N PHE A 97 4.01 3.82 -14.08
CA PHE A 97 4.98 3.77 -15.18
C PHE A 97 4.43 4.59 -16.35
N THR A 98 5.14 5.62 -16.76
CA THR A 98 4.67 6.60 -17.75
C THR A 98 4.67 6.08 -19.18
N ASP A 99 5.45 5.05 -19.45
CA ASP A 99 5.63 4.36 -20.72
C ASP A 99 4.74 3.12 -20.89
N LEU A 100 3.92 2.80 -19.87
CA LEU A 100 2.96 1.70 -19.89
C LEU A 100 1.53 2.25 -19.78
N ASN A 101 0.59 1.66 -20.53
CA ASN A 101 -0.83 1.97 -20.38
C ASN A 101 -1.37 1.49 -19.01
N VAL A 102 -2.63 1.82 -18.71
CA VAL A 102 -3.27 1.46 -17.44
C VAL A 102 -3.31 -0.05 -17.23
N PHE A 103 -3.63 -0.82 -18.27
CA PHE A 103 -3.65 -2.28 -18.19
C PHE A 103 -2.29 -2.83 -17.79
N GLU A 104 -1.23 -2.42 -18.50
CA GLU A 104 0.13 -2.89 -18.24
C GLU A 104 0.66 -2.45 -16.88
N ASN A 105 0.30 -1.25 -16.42
CA ASN A 105 0.60 -0.82 -15.05
C ASN A 105 0.03 -1.77 -14.00
N VAL A 106 -1.20 -2.25 -14.18
CA VAL A 106 -1.85 -3.18 -13.24
C VAL A 106 -1.36 -4.62 -13.44
N ALA A 107 -1.04 -5.01 -14.68
CA ALA A 107 -0.50 -6.32 -15.03
C ALA A 107 0.93 -6.55 -14.50
N TRP A 108 1.72 -5.49 -14.39
CA TRP A 108 3.14 -5.56 -14.05
C TRP A 108 3.44 -6.41 -12.80
N PRO A 109 2.84 -6.14 -11.62
CA PRO A 109 3.09 -6.96 -10.44
C PRO A 109 2.67 -8.42 -10.61
N LEU A 110 1.61 -8.69 -11.37
CA LEU A 110 1.18 -10.07 -11.64
C LEU A 110 2.20 -10.81 -12.51
N ARG A 111 2.73 -10.19 -13.58
CA ARG A 111 3.76 -10.80 -14.43
C ARG A 111 5.06 -11.05 -13.67
N GLU A 112 5.47 -10.10 -12.82
CA GLU A 112 6.72 -10.18 -12.07
C GLU A 112 6.67 -11.25 -10.98
N HIS A 113 5.51 -11.44 -10.32
CA HIS A 113 5.41 -12.22 -9.10
C HIS A 113 4.56 -13.49 -9.23
N THR A 114 3.95 -13.74 -10.39
CA THR A 114 3.11 -14.93 -10.62
C THR A 114 3.48 -15.60 -11.95
N HIS A 115 3.00 -16.81 -12.14
CA HIS A 115 3.09 -17.55 -13.41
C HIS A 115 1.72 -17.73 -14.07
N LEU A 116 0.83 -16.71 -13.94
CA LEU A 116 -0.49 -16.77 -14.52
C LEU A 116 -0.42 -16.82 -16.05
N PRO A 117 -1.14 -17.74 -16.71
CA PRO A 117 -1.34 -17.70 -18.16
C PRO A 117 -2.00 -16.39 -18.60
N GLU A 118 -1.63 -15.86 -19.76
CA GLU A 118 -2.12 -14.57 -20.27
C GLU A 118 -3.66 -14.38 -20.21
N PRO A 119 -4.51 -15.38 -20.55
CA PRO A 119 -5.96 -15.20 -20.44
C PRO A 119 -6.43 -14.98 -19.00
N LEU A 120 -5.80 -15.65 -18.02
CA LEU A 120 -6.11 -15.47 -16.59
C LEU A 120 -5.57 -14.15 -16.06
N LEU A 121 -4.35 -13.78 -16.45
CA LEU A 121 -3.77 -12.48 -16.13
C LEU A 121 -4.64 -11.34 -16.64
N HIS A 122 -5.07 -11.41 -17.92
CA HIS A 122 -5.98 -10.43 -18.51
C HIS A 122 -7.27 -10.29 -17.68
N SER A 123 -7.90 -11.42 -17.34
CA SER A 123 -9.13 -11.43 -16.56
C SER A 123 -8.91 -10.81 -15.16
N ALA A 124 -7.82 -11.18 -14.48
CA ALA A 124 -7.46 -10.63 -13.17
C ALA A 124 -7.27 -9.11 -13.23
N VAL A 125 -6.51 -8.60 -14.22
CA VAL A 125 -6.30 -7.15 -14.42
C VAL A 125 -7.62 -6.44 -14.65
N MET A 126 -8.47 -6.96 -15.54
CA MET A 126 -9.77 -6.34 -15.85
C MET A 126 -10.69 -6.31 -14.64
N MET A 127 -10.65 -7.34 -13.76
CA MET A 127 -11.38 -7.33 -12.49
C MET A 127 -10.88 -6.23 -11.54
N LYS A 128 -9.57 -6.04 -11.43
CA LYS A 128 -9.00 -4.96 -10.60
C LYS A 128 -9.35 -3.57 -11.15
N LEU A 129 -9.33 -3.41 -12.48
CA LEU A 129 -9.75 -2.16 -13.14
C LEU A 129 -11.25 -1.89 -12.96
N GLU A 130 -12.10 -2.93 -13.02
CA GLU A 130 -13.53 -2.82 -12.73
C GLU A 130 -13.78 -2.36 -11.30
N ALA A 131 -13.07 -2.96 -10.32
CA ALA A 131 -13.18 -2.61 -8.91
C ALA A 131 -12.89 -1.14 -8.61
N VAL A 132 -12.09 -0.46 -9.45
CA VAL A 132 -11.78 0.97 -9.32
C VAL A 132 -12.53 1.84 -10.35
N GLY A 133 -13.44 1.25 -11.15
CA GLY A 133 -14.23 1.96 -12.17
C GLY A 133 -13.39 2.46 -13.35
N LEU A 134 -12.36 1.72 -13.76
CA LEU A 134 -11.46 2.08 -14.86
C LEU A 134 -11.37 1.05 -15.98
N ARG A 135 -12.32 0.09 -16.04
CA ARG A 135 -12.35 -0.94 -17.08
C ARG A 135 -12.27 -0.35 -18.49
N GLY A 136 -13.03 0.71 -18.76
CA GLY A 136 -13.04 1.38 -20.07
C GLY A 136 -11.79 2.21 -20.39
N ALA A 137 -10.91 2.43 -19.38
CA ALA A 137 -9.69 3.20 -19.51
C ALA A 137 -8.42 2.31 -19.60
N ALA A 138 -8.58 0.99 -19.74
CA ALA A 138 -7.47 0.03 -19.69
C ALA A 138 -6.33 0.34 -20.67
N MET A 139 -6.65 0.84 -21.86
CA MET A 139 -5.68 1.13 -22.93
C MET A 139 -5.12 2.55 -22.90
N LEU A 140 -5.64 3.43 -22.03
CA LEU A 140 -5.15 4.81 -21.93
C LEU A 140 -3.76 4.85 -21.30
N MET A 141 -2.95 5.81 -21.76
CA MET A 141 -1.65 6.13 -21.16
C MET A 141 -1.83 7.00 -19.92
N PRO A 142 -0.90 6.99 -18.95
CA PRO A 142 -0.98 7.85 -17.78
C PRO A 142 -1.14 9.35 -18.09
N SER A 143 -0.59 9.82 -19.21
CA SER A 143 -0.72 11.20 -19.69
C SER A 143 -2.14 11.58 -20.13
N GLU A 144 -2.99 10.59 -20.42
CA GLU A 144 -4.37 10.77 -20.84
C GLU A 144 -5.36 10.72 -19.68
N LEU A 145 -4.87 10.42 -18.45
CA LEU A 145 -5.70 10.26 -17.28
C LEU A 145 -5.88 11.59 -16.54
N SER A 146 -7.09 11.80 -16.00
CA SER A 146 -7.25 12.80 -14.94
C SER A 146 -6.49 12.39 -13.67
N GLY A 147 -6.16 13.33 -12.78
CA GLY A 147 -5.48 13.02 -11.53
C GLY A 147 -6.22 11.98 -10.67
N GLY A 148 -7.56 12.03 -10.65
CA GLY A 148 -8.38 11.03 -9.97
C GLY A 148 -8.33 9.65 -10.64
N MET A 149 -8.31 9.60 -11.98
CA MET A 149 -8.15 8.34 -12.73
C MET A 149 -6.75 7.73 -12.47
N ALA A 150 -5.70 8.53 -12.53
CA ALA A 150 -4.34 8.07 -12.28
C ALA A 150 -4.19 7.45 -10.87
N ARG A 151 -4.80 8.05 -9.85
CA ARG A 151 -4.80 7.48 -8.49
C ARG A 151 -5.58 6.18 -8.39
N ARG A 152 -6.73 6.07 -9.05
CA ARG A 152 -7.50 4.83 -9.11
C ARG A 152 -6.75 3.73 -9.86
N ALA A 153 -6.04 4.06 -10.93
CA ALA A 153 -5.17 3.12 -11.63
C ALA A 153 -4.01 2.63 -10.72
N ALA A 154 -3.38 3.54 -9.99
CA ALA A 154 -2.36 3.18 -9.01
C ALA A 154 -2.92 2.31 -7.87
N LEU A 155 -4.15 2.56 -7.43
CA LEU A 155 -4.85 1.70 -6.47
C LEU A 155 -5.12 0.32 -7.06
N ALA A 156 -5.61 0.21 -8.32
CA ALA A 156 -5.80 -1.08 -8.99
C ALA A 156 -4.50 -1.88 -9.04
N ARG A 157 -3.37 -1.23 -9.37
CA ARG A 157 -2.04 -1.85 -9.35
C ARG A 157 -1.65 -2.30 -7.94
N SER A 158 -1.95 -1.51 -6.91
CA SER A 158 -1.60 -1.83 -5.52
C SER A 158 -2.33 -3.06 -4.98
N ILE A 159 -3.54 -3.35 -5.49
CA ILE A 159 -4.34 -4.52 -5.11
C ILE A 159 -4.17 -5.71 -6.07
N ALA A 160 -3.30 -5.63 -7.06
CA ALA A 160 -3.15 -6.67 -8.08
C ALA A 160 -2.74 -8.02 -7.47
N LEU A 161 -1.81 -8.03 -6.52
CA LEU A 161 -1.34 -9.22 -5.81
C LEU A 161 -2.18 -9.60 -4.58
N GLU A 162 -3.31 -8.94 -4.34
CA GLU A 162 -4.16 -9.17 -3.16
C GLU A 162 -3.38 -9.10 -1.83
N PRO A 163 -2.71 -7.97 -1.56
CA PRO A 163 -1.86 -7.86 -0.38
C PRO A 163 -2.69 -7.88 0.90
N ASP A 164 -2.10 -8.42 1.98
CA ASP A 164 -2.70 -8.37 3.33
C ASP A 164 -2.68 -6.95 3.93
N LEU A 165 -1.75 -6.09 3.47
CA LEU A 165 -1.58 -4.71 3.95
C LEU A 165 -1.45 -3.73 2.79
N ILE A 166 -2.28 -2.69 2.78
CA ILE A 166 -2.14 -1.56 1.86
C ILE A 166 -1.82 -0.31 2.67
N MET A 167 -0.70 0.33 2.37
CA MET A 167 -0.25 1.56 2.99
C MET A 167 -0.47 2.74 2.05
N PHE A 168 -1.13 3.79 2.53
CA PHE A 168 -1.39 5.01 1.77
C PHE A 168 -0.56 6.16 2.34
N ASP A 169 0.31 6.75 1.53
CA ASP A 169 1.08 7.93 1.92
C ASP A 169 0.39 9.18 1.39
N GLU A 170 -0.26 9.91 2.27
CA GLU A 170 -1.00 11.16 2.01
C GLU A 170 -1.98 11.06 0.79
N PRO A 171 -2.91 10.08 0.77
CA PRO A 171 -3.72 9.78 -0.42
C PRO A 171 -4.69 10.91 -0.81
N PHE A 172 -4.96 11.85 0.09
CA PHE A 172 -5.97 12.91 -0.09
C PHE A 172 -5.38 14.26 -0.45
N VAL A 173 -4.05 14.42 -0.38
CA VAL A 173 -3.39 15.70 -0.65
C VAL A 173 -3.60 16.13 -2.10
N GLY A 174 -4.02 17.40 -2.28
CA GLY A 174 -4.27 18.00 -3.59
C GLY A 174 -5.53 17.49 -4.29
N GLN A 175 -6.46 16.83 -3.57
CA GLN A 175 -7.75 16.43 -4.12
C GLN A 175 -8.85 17.41 -3.75
N ASP A 176 -9.79 17.58 -4.68
CA ASP A 176 -11.08 18.20 -4.38
C ASP A 176 -11.94 17.28 -3.48
N PRO A 177 -12.93 17.84 -2.75
CA PRO A 177 -13.75 17.07 -1.81
C PRO A 177 -14.53 15.93 -2.45
N ILE A 178 -14.95 16.05 -3.71
CA ILE A 178 -15.73 15.03 -4.42
C ILE A 178 -14.83 13.83 -4.73
N THR A 179 -13.66 14.07 -5.32
CA THR A 179 -12.65 13.04 -5.62
C THR A 179 -12.18 12.34 -4.35
N MET A 180 -12.00 13.09 -3.24
CA MET A 180 -11.67 12.52 -1.94
C MET A 180 -12.77 11.57 -1.45
N GLY A 181 -14.05 11.97 -1.54
CA GLY A 181 -15.19 11.11 -1.16
C GLY A 181 -15.25 9.81 -1.95
N VAL A 182 -14.98 9.86 -3.26
CA VAL A 182 -14.89 8.66 -4.11
C VAL A 182 -13.78 7.73 -3.64
N LEU A 183 -12.59 8.25 -3.36
CA LEU A 183 -11.45 7.44 -2.92
C LEU A 183 -11.70 6.82 -1.54
N VAL A 184 -12.27 7.56 -0.59
CA VAL A 184 -12.65 7.04 0.74
C VAL A 184 -13.66 5.90 0.63
N THR A 185 -14.68 6.07 -0.22
CA THR A 185 -15.69 5.04 -0.47
C THR A 185 -15.04 3.78 -1.05
N LEU A 186 -14.17 3.95 -2.04
CA LEU A 186 -13.47 2.86 -2.70
C LEU A 186 -12.56 2.09 -1.72
N ILE A 187 -11.75 2.79 -0.91
CA ILE A 187 -10.90 2.16 0.12
C ILE A 187 -11.78 1.36 1.11
N SER A 188 -12.92 1.93 1.53
CA SER A 188 -13.84 1.26 2.45
C SER A 188 -14.47 0.01 1.84
N GLN A 189 -14.84 0.05 0.56
CA GLN A 189 -15.37 -1.11 -0.17
C GLN A 189 -14.31 -2.20 -0.34
N LEU A 190 -13.09 -1.83 -0.72
CA LEU A 190 -11.97 -2.77 -0.84
C LEU A 190 -11.66 -3.44 0.49
N ASN A 191 -11.62 -2.68 1.60
CA ASN A 191 -11.38 -3.26 2.92
C ASN A 191 -12.47 -4.26 3.33
N ARG A 192 -13.75 -4.01 2.98
CA ARG A 192 -14.84 -4.96 3.24
C ARG A 192 -14.78 -6.22 2.38
N ALA A 193 -14.30 -6.08 1.14
CA ALA A 193 -14.25 -7.18 0.19
C ALA A 193 -13.02 -8.09 0.37
N LEU A 194 -11.90 -7.51 0.81
CA LEU A 194 -10.63 -8.23 0.93
C LEU A 194 -10.32 -8.67 2.39
N GLY A 195 -11.00 -8.12 3.39
CA GLY A 195 -10.87 -8.49 4.81
C GLY A 195 -9.75 -7.75 5.49
#